data_cf0da48a54a01b562fe03329b9a3d1e0
#
_entry.id   cf0da48a54a01b562fe03329b9a3d1e0
#
_cell.length_a   1.000
_cell.length_b   1.000
_cell.length_c   1.000
_cell.angle_alpha   90.00
_cell.angle_beta   90.00
_cell.angle_gamma   90.00
#
_symmetry.space_group_name_H-M   'P 1'
#
loop_
_entity.id
_entity.type
_entity.pdbx_description
1 polymer ?
#
loop_
_entity_poly.entity_id
_entity_poly.type
_entity_poly.pdbx_seq_one_letter_code
_entity_poly.pdbx_strand_id
1 'polypeptide(L)'
;MYKRQHLPQYLSYIFTGEMFTEFTSIGCHTDLWNYQEKNYHHWVKKEGIDRLFPPLVETQKTITKKIKGREITFGIGIHDSSSALLTYLMKGKESFILLSTGTWCINFNPFSNDSLFDKKQIDAGATAYMKIDGSPVKSSRLFLGEEHRLKVEKLITHFDKSKFYHRGLEWSEQFMEGTHSKSKNYFHWNYLDNHQAPSKDDLDFPNFETAYYQMMKELIDLLTNQIDVICETLPKNIYIDGGFSDNKIFLTLLKKKYPQQKIKAKPASFACAMGVAQLINQNVQQLN
;
A
#
# COMPACT_ATOMS: atom_id res chain seq x y z
N MET A 1 10.30 29.34 18.29
CA MET A 1 9.36 29.04 17.22
C MET A 1 9.08 27.53 17.24
N TYR A 2 7.83 27.11 17.37
CA TYR A 2 7.49 25.67 17.34
C TYR A 2 7.69 25.12 15.93
N LYS A 3 8.34 23.96 15.83
CA LYS A 3 8.49 23.19 14.58
C LYS A 3 7.53 22.01 14.58
N ARG A 4 7.00 21.66 13.41
CA ARG A 4 6.18 20.50 13.16
C ARG A 4 7.02 19.44 12.47
N GLN A 5 6.85 18.18 12.83
CA GLN A 5 7.53 17.04 12.20
C GLN A 5 6.51 15.96 11.89
N HIS A 6 6.76 15.22 10.81
CA HIS A 6 6.07 13.96 10.57
C HIS A 6 6.61 12.90 11.53
N LEU A 7 5.82 11.89 11.81
CA LEU A 7 6.16 10.89 12.82
C LEU A 7 7.53 10.21 12.61
N PRO A 8 7.92 9.80 11.39
CA PRO A 8 9.25 9.20 11.18
C PRO A 8 10.40 10.14 11.56
N GLN A 9 10.29 11.43 11.22
CA GLN A 9 11.29 12.45 11.54
C GLN A 9 11.31 12.78 13.03
N TYR A 10 10.16 12.76 13.67
CA TYR A 10 10.08 12.95 15.12
C TYR A 10 10.77 11.80 15.87
N LEU A 11 10.59 10.56 15.43
CA LEU A 11 11.31 9.42 16.01
C LEU A 11 12.82 9.55 15.82
N SER A 12 13.30 9.97 14.65
CA SER A 12 14.72 10.25 14.43
C SER A 12 15.23 11.35 15.35
N TYR A 13 14.47 12.43 15.54
CA TYR A 13 14.80 13.52 16.44
C TYR A 13 15.00 13.07 17.90
N ILE A 14 14.17 12.13 18.39
CA ILE A 14 14.33 11.59 19.76
C ILE A 14 15.73 11.01 19.99
N PHE A 15 16.31 10.37 18.97
CA PHE A 15 17.64 9.75 19.08
C PHE A 15 18.78 10.72 18.75
N THR A 16 18.55 11.68 17.85
CA THR A 16 19.62 12.51 17.29
C THR A 16 19.65 13.92 17.82
N GLY A 17 18.52 14.45 18.29
CA GLY A 17 18.34 15.87 18.67
C GLY A 17 18.28 16.81 17.46
N GLU A 18 18.27 16.29 16.23
CA GLU A 18 18.27 17.08 15.00
C GLU A 18 16.93 16.97 14.28
N MET A 19 16.42 18.13 13.79
CA MET A 19 15.11 18.21 13.15
C MET A 19 15.24 18.43 11.66
N PHE A 20 14.63 17.51 10.88
CA PHE A 20 14.57 17.60 9.43
C PHE A 20 13.16 17.29 8.94
N THR A 21 12.94 17.61 7.67
CA THR A 21 11.81 17.18 6.86
C THR A 21 12.37 16.54 5.61
N GLU A 22 11.68 15.54 5.06
CA GLU A 22 12.15 14.84 3.86
C GLU A 22 10.98 14.57 2.89
N PHE A 23 11.32 14.20 1.67
CA PHE A 23 10.38 14.11 0.56
C PHE A 23 9.22 13.14 0.80
N THR A 24 9.50 11.91 1.23
CA THR A 24 8.46 10.88 1.30
C THR A 24 7.37 11.20 2.29
N SER A 25 7.73 11.81 3.43
CA SER A 25 6.78 12.19 4.46
C SER A 25 5.95 13.43 4.09
N ILE A 26 6.50 14.37 3.31
CA ILE A 26 5.74 15.51 2.79
C ILE A 26 4.84 15.07 1.63
N GLY A 27 5.32 14.22 0.75
CA GLY A 27 4.63 13.85 -0.48
C GLY A 27 3.57 12.78 -0.35
N CYS A 28 3.50 12.05 0.78
CA CYS A 28 2.52 10.98 0.94
C CYS A 28 1.26 11.47 1.65
N HIS A 29 0.14 11.53 0.95
CA HIS A 29 -1.23 11.89 1.42
C HIS A 29 -1.36 13.19 2.23
N THR A 30 -0.50 14.15 2.04
CA THR A 30 -0.53 15.36 2.88
C THR A 30 -1.13 16.57 2.18
N ASP A 31 -1.25 16.54 0.85
CA ASP A 31 -1.59 17.68 -0.01
C ASP A 31 -0.68 18.90 0.18
N LEU A 32 0.47 18.72 0.86
CA LEU A 32 1.42 19.78 1.13
C LEU A 32 2.35 20.05 -0.06
N TRP A 33 2.53 19.07 -0.94
CA TRP A 33 3.52 19.09 -2.00
C TRP A 33 2.91 19.26 -3.39
N ASN A 34 3.44 20.22 -4.15
CA ASN A 34 3.15 20.37 -5.57
C ASN A 34 4.22 19.61 -6.37
N TYR A 35 3.84 18.47 -6.95
CA TYR A 35 4.75 17.58 -7.67
C TYR A 35 5.27 18.18 -8.97
N GLN A 36 4.51 19.07 -9.63
CA GLN A 36 4.91 19.73 -10.87
C GLN A 36 5.98 20.79 -10.59
N GLU A 37 5.77 21.59 -9.55
CA GLU A 37 6.70 22.67 -9.14
C GLU A 37 7.86 22.15 -8.27
N LYS A 38 7.80 20.89 -7.82
CA LYS A 38 8.74 20.29 -6.86
C LYS A 38 8.96 21.16 -5.62
N ASN A 39 7.86 21.65 -5.05
CA ASN A 39 7.86 22.58 -3.93
C ASN A 39 6.59 22.41 -3.10
N TYR A 40 6.56 23.04 -1.93
CA TYR A 40 5.30 23.16 -1.18
C TYR A 40 4.21 23.78 -2.04
N HIS A 41 3.00 23.27 -1.90
CA HIS A 41 1.84 23.79 -2.61
C HIS A 41 1.59 25.28 -2.26
N HIS A 42 1.06 26.07 -3.20
CA HIS A 42 0.89 27.52 -3.02
C HIS A 42 0.06 27.87 -1.77
N TRP A 43 -0.97 27.08 -1.46
CA TRP A 43 -1.80 27.31 -0.26
C TRP A 43 -1.01 27.13 1.04
N VAL A 44 -0.07 26.19 1.08
CA VAL A 44 0.81 25.93 2.24
C VAL A 44 1.67 27.17 2.55
N LYS A 45 2.21 27.79 1.48
CA LYS A 45 3.00 29.03 1.58
C LYS A 45 2.11 30.22 1.99
N LYS A 46 0.91 30.33 1.39
CA LYS A 46 -0.07 31.37 1.69
C LYS A 46 -0.45 31.38 3.17
N GLU A 47 -0.68 30.19 3.75
CA GLU A 47 -1.02 30.02 5.17
C GLU A 47 0.22 30.02 6.09
N GLY A 48 1.44 30.16 5.55
CA GLY A 48 2.69 30.15 6.32
C GLY A 48 3.03 28.81 6.98
N ILE A 49 2.41 27.72 6.54
CA ILE A 49 2.58 26.38 7.12
C ILE A 49 3.98 25.84 6.81
N ASP A 50 4.54 26.15 5.63
CA ASP A 50 5.90 25.80 5.23
C ASP A 50 6.96 26.21 6.25
N ARG A 51 6.77 27.36 6.92
CA ARG A 51 7.68 27.88 7.95
C ARG A 51 7.67 27.06 9.24
N LEU A 52 6.63 26.25 9.45
CA LEU A 52 6.52 25.39 10.62
C LEU A 52 7.37 24.12 10.49
N PHE A 53 7.70 23.71 9.27
CA PHE A 53 8.53 22.54 9.04
C PHE A 53 10.02 22.84 9.21
N PRO A 54 10.81 21.86 9.70
CA PRO A 54 12.28 21.90 9.63
C PRO A 54 12.77 21.95 8.17
N PRO A 55 14.07 22.21 7.96
CA PRO A 55 14.65 22.20 6.62
C PRO A 55 14.35 20.88 5.89
N LEU A 56 13.94 21.01 4.62
CA LEU A 56 13.77 19.88 3.72
C LEU A 56 15.14 19.40 3.26
N VAL A 57 15.39 18.11 3.39
CA VAL A 57 16.63 17.45 2.98
C VAL A 57 16.32 16.14 2.23
N GLU A 58 17.33 15.59 1.60
CA GLU A 58 17.21 14.28 0.91
C GLU A 58 16.91 13.15 1.90
N THR A 59 16.03 12.24 1.51
CA THR A 59 15.58 11.12 2.35
C THR A 59 16.74 10.22 2.83
N GLN A 60 17.80 10.10 2.03
CA GLN A 60 18.98 9.32 2.34
C GLN A 60 19.95 9.97 3.33
N LYS A 61 19.71 11.22 3.76
CA LYS A 61 20.55 11.87 4.77
C LYS A 61 20.66 11.03 6.05
N THR A 62 21.86 10.93 6.57
CA THR A 62 22.14 10.23 7.83
C THR A 62 22.81 11.15 8.86
N ILE A 63 22.72 10.78 10.12
CA ILE A 63 23.31 11.47 11.26
C ILE A 63 24.07 10.45 12.09
N THR A 64 25.36 10.67 12.35
CA THR A 64 26.14 9.80 13.24
C THR A 64 26.26 10.40 14.63
N LYS A 65 25.94 9.63 15.64
CA LYS A 65 26.04 10.02 17.06
C LYS A 65 26.85 8.97 17.84
N LYS A 66 27.62 9.43 18.80
CA LYS A 66 28.32 8.56 19.74
C LYS A 66 27.43 8.27 20.94
N ILE A 67 27.00 7.02 21.10
CA ILE A 67 26.14 6.57 22.20
C ILE A 67 26.87 5.47 22.96
N LYS A 68 27.07 5.66 24.25
CA LYS A 68 27.80 4.71 25.12
C LYS A 68 29.15 4.25 24.53
N GLY A 69 29.90 5.20 23.94
CA GLY A 69 31.21 4.93 23.35
C GLY A 69 31.20 4.34 21.94
N ARG A 70 30.02 4.03 21.35
CA ARG A 70 29.88 3.47 20.00
C ARG A 70 29.31 4.53 19.04
N GLU A 71 29.84 4.58 17.85
CA GLU A 71 29.24 5.37 16.77
C GLU A 71 28.05 4.62 16.17
N ILE A 72 26.89 5.31 16.13
CA ILE A 72 25.66 4.79 15.58
C ILE A 72 25.17 5.78 14.52
N THR A 73 24.91 5.28 13.31
CA THR A 73 24.35 6.04 12.20
C THR A 73 22.84 5.89 12.20
N PHE A 74 22.14 7.02 12.21
CA PHE A 74 20.69 7.13 12.16
C PHE A 74 20.25 7.69 10.82
N GLY A 75 19.21 7.15 10.21
CA GLY A 75 18.46 7.81 9.15
C GLY A 75 17.56 8.90 9.73
N ILE A 76 17.22 9.87 8.91
CA ILE A 76 16.33 10.99 9.33
C ILE A 76 14.84 10.61 9.41
N GLY A 77 14.49 9.38 9.06
CA GLY A 77 13.13 8.88 8.96
C GLY A 77 12.63 8.88 7.52
N ILE A 78 11.74 7.98 7.21
CA ILE A 78 11.11 7.79 5.89
C ILE A 78 9.68 7.31 6.11
N HIS A 79 8.76 7.68 5.21
CA HIS A 79 7.39 7.17 5.22
C HIS A 79 7.39 5.64 5.03
N ASP A 80 6.60 4.93 5.83
CA ASP A 80 6.60 3.45 5.89
C ASP A 80 6.32 2.79 4.52
N SER A 81 5.30 3.27 3.81
CA SER A 81 4.94 2.74 2.50
C SER A 81 6.01 3.01 1.44
N SER A 82 6.66 4.19 1.48
CA SER A 82 7.79 4.52 0.60
C SER A 82 9.00 3.64 0.90
N SER A 83 9.24 3.34 2.18
CA SER A 83 10.28 2.40 2.59
C SER A 83 10.02 0.98 2.12
N ALA A 84 8.78 0.49 2.25
CA ALA A 84 8.39 -0.81 1.73
C ALA A 84 8.59 -0.90 0.21
N LEU A 85 8.13 0.12 -0.53
CA LEU A 85 8.28 0.22 -1.97
C LEU A 85 9.76 0.21 -2.40
N LEU A 86 10.63 0.90 -1.65
CA LEU A 86 12.06 0.98 -1.92
C LEU A 86 12.71 -0.41 -2.00
N THR A 87 12.29 -1.35 -1.13
CA THR A 87 12.76 -2.74 -1.14
C THR A 87 12.56 -3.43 -2.49
N TYR A 88 11.51 -3.07 -3.22
CA TYR A 88 11.22 -3.60 -4.56
C TYR A 88 11.93 -2.82 -5.66
N LEU A 89 12.02 -1.50 -5.56
CA LEU A 89 12.74 -0.65 -6.52
C LEU A 89 14.22 -0.99 -6.61
N MET A 90 14.84 -1.36 -5.50
CA MET A 90 16.27 -1.71 -5.45
C MET A 90 16.58 -3.09 -6.05
N LYS A 91 15.59 -3.94 -6.33
CA LYS A 91 15.81 -5.32 -6.83
C LYS A 91 16.04 -5.44 -8.34
N GLY A 92 15.78 -4.41 -9.12
CA GLY A 92 15.97 -4.46 -10.56
C GLY A 92 15.29 -3.33 -11.33
N LYS A 93 15.52 -3.34 -12.65
CA LYS A 93 15.02 -2.30 -13.59
C LYS A 93 13.68 -2.67 -14.24
N GLU A 94 13.15 -3.89 -13.99
CA GLU A 94 11.87 -4.30 -14.58
C GLU A 94 10.71 -3.55 -13.93
N SER A 95 9.79 -3.05 -14.75
CA SER A 95 8.57 -2.42 -14.25
C SER A 95 7.67 -3.41 -13.53
N PHE A 96 6.99 -2.94 -12.50
CA PHE A 96 6.07 -3.73 -11.68
C PHE A 96 4.96 -2.87 -11.09
N ILE A 97 3.90 -3.55 -10.64
CA ILE A 97 2.95 -3.02 -9.66
C ILE A 97 3.22 -3.74 -8.33
N LEU A 98 3.17 -3.00 -7.23
CA LEU A 98 3.22 -3.55 -5.88
C LEU A 98 1.84 -3.41 -5.22
N LEU A 99 1.30 -4.54 -4.75
CA LEU A 99 0.12 -4.62 -3.91
C LEU A 99 0.58 -4.86 -2.47
N SER A 100 0.56 -3.81 -1.67
CA SER A 100 0.91 -3.90 -0.25
C SER A 100 -0.36 -4.13 0.56
N THR A 101 -0.56 -5.41 0.96
CA THR A 101 -1.81 -5.90 1.53
C THR A 101 -1.74 -5.97 3.05
N GLY A 102 -2.45 -5.09 3.71
CA GLY A 102 -2.64 -5.06 5.16
C GLY A 102 -4.12 -4.79 5.48
N THR A 103 -4.39 -4.07 6.53
CA THR A 103 -5.71 -3.49 6.82
C THR A 103 -6.17 -2.66 5.64
N TRP A 104 -5.30 -1.79 5.14
CA TRP A 104 -5.37 -1.17 3.82
C TRP A 104 -4.62 -2.02 2.80
N CYS A 105 -5.12 -2.09 1.58
CA CYS A 105 -4.34 -2.48 0.41
C CYS A 105 -3.96 -1.22 -0.33
N ILE A 106 -2.66 -0.96 -0.43
CA ILE A 106 -2.12 0.14 -1.22
C ILE A 106 -1.52 -0.44 -2.49
N ASN A 107 -2.04 0.00 -3.63
CA ASN A 107 -1.54 -0.39 -4.93
C ASN A 107 -0.58 0.69 -5.42
N PHE A 108 0.64 0.35 -5.79
CA PHE A 108 1.67 1.28 -6.27
C PHE A 108 2.03 1.01 -7.72
N ASN A 109 2.03 2.06 -8.54
CA ASN A 109 2.64 2.07 -9.86
C ASN A 109 3.80 3.09 -9.90
N PRO A 110 5.03 2.68 -9.57
CA PRO A 110 6.18 3.59 -9.52
C PRO A 110 6.79 3.91 -10.88
N PHE A 111 6.26 3.36 -11.96
CA PHE A 111 6.80 3.50 -13.33
C PHE A 111 5.86 4.23 -14.29
N SER A 112 4.78 4.82 -13.78
CA SER A 112 3.92 5.64 -14.61
C SER A 112 4.67 6.91 -15.04
N ASN A 113 4.69 7.16 -16.35
CA ASN A 113 5.31 8.33 -16.95
C ASN A 113 4.31 9.46 -17.21
N ASP A 114 3.03 9.22 -16.92
CA ASP A 114 1.96 10.19 -17.21
C ASP A 114 1.96 11.33 -16.18
N SER A 115 1.33 12.45 -16.57
CA SER A 115 0.91 13.49 -15.63
C SER A 115 0.17 12.86 -14.45
N LEU A 116 0.39 13.37 -13.24
CA LEU A 116 0.01 12.69 -12.02
C LEU A 116 -1.41 12.14 -12.06
N PHE A 117 -2.43 12.91 -12.06
CA PHE A 117 -3.79 12.39 -12.12
C PHE A 117 -4.69 13.41 -12.83
N ASP A 118 -5.60 12.92 -13.64
CA ASP A 118 -6.75 13.69 -14.03
C ASP A 118 -7.82 13.67 -12.91
N LYS A 119 -8.81 14.53 -13.06
CA LYS A 119 -9.92 14.61 -12.10
C LYS A 119 -10.65 13.27 -11.96
N LYS A 120 -10.83 12.53 -13.04
CA LYS A 120 -11.54 11.24 -13.04
C LYS A 120 -10.80 10.20 -12.19
N GLN A 121 -9.47 10.15 -12.28
CA GLN A 121 -8.64 9.25 -11.49
C GLN A 121 -8.68 9.63 -9.99
N ILE A 122 -8.65 10.92 -9.68
CA ILE A 122 -8.77 11.42 -8.29
C ILE A 122 -10.14 11.05 -7.72
N ASP A 123 -11.22 11.30 -8.46
CA ASP A 123 -12.57 10.95 -8.04
C ASP A 123 -12.75 9.44 -7.86
N ALA A 124 -11.98 8.61 -8.60
CA ALA A 124 -11.93 7.16 -8.47
C ALA A 124 -11.00 6.65 -7.35
N GLY A 125 -10.44 7.55 -6.53
CA GLY A 125 -9.63 7.18 -5.36
C GLY A 125 -8.12 7.09 -5.60
N ALA A 126 -7.61 7.59 -6.74
CA ALA A 126 -6.18 7.70 -6.96
C ALA A 126 -5.53 8.66 -5.95
N THR A 127 -4.35 8.28 -5.49
CA THR A 127 -3.53 9.08 -4.59
C THR A 127 -2.07 9.08 -5.03
N ALA A 128 -1.28 10.03 -4.55
CA ALA A 128 0.14 10.09 -4.82
C ALA A 128 0.94 9.68 -3.58
N TYR A 129 1.97 8.88 -3.82
CA TYR A 129 3.08 8.65 -2.90
C TYR A 129 4.35 9.24 -3.52
N MET A 130 5.44 9.22 -2.77
CA MET A 130 6.70 9.81 -3.21
C MET A 130 7.85 8.83 -3.02
N LYS A 131 8.70 8.71 -4.04
CA LYS A 131 9.99 8.01 -3.93
C LYS A 131 10.99 8.87 -3.16
N ILE A 132 12.11 8.25 -2.76
CA ILE A 132 13.18 8.92 -2.01
C ILE A 132 13.86 10.06 -2.80
N ASP A 133 13.77 10.04 -4.13
CA ASP A 133 14.29 11.07 -5.03
C ASP A 133 13.30 12.23 -5.28
N GLY A 134 12.16 12.24 -4.58
CA GLY A 134 11.11 13.24 -4.74
C GLY A 134 10.19 13.02 -5.95
N SER A 135 10.39 11.96 -6.73
CA SER A 135 9.51 11.65 -7.86
C SER A 135 8.20 11.00 -7.38
N PRO A 136 7.07 11.29 -8.05
CA PRO A 136 5.77 10.77 -7.65
C PRO A 136 5.61 9.29 -7.96
N VAL A 137 4.72 8.64 -7.20
CA VAL A 137 4.24 7.29 -7.43
C VAL A 137 2.72 7.32 -7.51
N LYS A 138 2.16 6.90 -8.65
CA LYS A 138 0.71 6.70 -8.74
C LYS A 138 0.30 5.56 -7.83
N SER A 139 -0.74 5.78 -7.05
CA SER A 139 -1.26 4.78 -6.14
C SER A 139 -2.78 4.86 -6.02
N SER A 140 -3.38 3.77 -5.62
CA SER A 140 -4.76 3.69 -5.17
C SER A 140 -4.82 2.89 -3.88
N ARG A 141 -5.92 3.04 -3.16
CA ARG A 141 -6.08 2.37 -1.87
C ARG A 141 -7.48 1.84 -1.70
N LEU A 142 -7.58 0.69 -1.06
CA LEU A 142 -8.85 0.18 -0.54
C LEU A 142 -8.68 -0.43 0.85
N PHE A 143 -9.77 -0.42 1.60
CA PHE A 143 -9.82 -0.98 2.96
C PHE A 143 -10.01 -2.50 2.94
N LEU A 144 -9.26 -3.18 2.06
CA LEU A 144 -9.44 -4.57 1.68
C LEU A 144 -9.36 -5.54 2.87
N GLY A 145 -8.34 -5.38 3.71
CA GLY A 145 -8.14 -6.30 4.83
C GLY A 145 -9.21 -6.16 5.91
N GLU A 146 -9.69 -4.96 6.16
CA GLU A 146 -10.77 -4.74 7.12
C GLU A 146 -12.11 -5.27 6.59
N GLU A 147 -12.43 -5.02 5.32
CA GLU A 147 -13.63 -5.58 4.70
C GLU A 147 -13.61 -7.12 4.72
N HIS A 148 -12.47 -7.70 4.34
CA HIS A 148 -12.29 -9.15 4.44
C HIS A 148 -12.53 -9.64 5.88
N ARG A 149 -11.96 -8.99 6.89
CA ARG A 149 -12.13 -9.35 8.30
C ARG A 149 -13.62 -9.31 8.71
N LEU A 150 -14.32 -8.22 8.39
CA LEU A 150 -15.73 -8.04 8.74
C LEU A 150 -16.61 -9.09 8.06
N LYS A 151 -16.37 -9.40 6.79
CA LYS A 151 -17.14 -10.43 6.08
C LYS A 151 -16.85 -11.84 6.60
N VAL A 152 -15.57 -12.14 6.86
CA VAL A 152 -15.19 -13.44 7.46
C VAL A 152 -15.84 -13.65 8.82
N GLU A 153 -15.91 -12.63 9.68
CA GLU A 153 -16.60 -12.72 10.98
C GLU A 153 -18.09 -13.03 10.82
N LYS A 154 -18.76 -12.40 9.85
CA LYS A 154 -20.17 -12.69 9.55
C LYS A 154 -20.35 -14.12 9.02
N LEU A 155 -19.50 -14.57 8.10
CA LEU A 155 -19.55 -15.92 7.56
C LEU A 155 -19.29 -16.99 8.64
N ILE A 156 -18.31 -16.77 9.51
CA ILE A 156 -18.01 -17.64 10.65
C ILE A 156 -19.23 -17.79 11.53
N THR A 157 -19.90 -16.68 11.87
CA THR A 157 -21.10 -16.69 12.70
C THR A 157 -22.26 -17.39 12.01
N HIS A 158 -22.49 -17.11 10.72
CA HIS A 158 -23.60 -17.67 9.97
C HIS A 158 -23.51 -19.19 9.78
N PHE A 159 -22.29 -19.69 9.50
CA PHE A 159 -22.03 -21.11 9.22
C PHE A 159 -21.46 -21.89 10.42
N ASP A 160 -21.46 -21.29 11.60
CA ASP A 160 -20.95 -21.91 12.85
C ASP A 160 -19.55 -22.51 12.70
N LYS A 161 -18.59 -21.70 12.22
CA LYS A 161 -17.20 -22.11 12.02
C LYS A 161 -16.26 -21.53 13.08
N SER A 162 -15.08 -22.14 13.27
CA SER A 162 -14.05 -21.61 14.14
C SER A 162 -13.47 -20.29 13.61
N LYS A 163 -12.99 -19.43 14.51
CA LYS A 163 -12.48 -18.07 14.22
C LYS A 163 -11.48 -17.99 13.06
N PHE A 164 -10.67 -19.03 12.86
CA PHE A 164 -9.61 -19.04 11.85
C PHE A 164 -9.86 -20.06 10.73
N TYR A 165 -11.07 -20.58 10.61
CA TYR A 165 -11.42 -21.61 9.64
C TYR A 165 -10.98 -21.26 8.21
N HIS A 166 -11.20 -20.03 7.77
CA HIS A 166 -10.84 -19.53 6.44
C HIS A 166 -9.34 -19.64 6.12
N ARG A 167 -8.46 -19.65 7.14
CA ARG A 167 -7.00 -19.73 6.94
C ARG A 167 -6.53 -21.11 6.48
N GLY A 168 -7.30 -22.13 6.74
CA GLY A 168 -7.03 -23.51 6.30
C GLY A 168 -7.58 -23.84 4.92
N LEU A 169 -8.26 -22.89 4.26
CA LEU A 169 -8.85 -23.15 2.96
C LEU A 169 -7.78 -23.16 1.88
N GLU A 170 -7.78 -24.23 1.10
CA GLU A 170 -6.98 -24.39 -0.10
C GLU A 170 -7.82 -24.07 -1.35
N TRP A 171 -7.18 -23.86 -2.49
CA TRP A 171 -7.91 -23.69 -3.75
C TRP A 171 -8.69 -24.96 -4.13
N SER A 172 -9.96 -24.79 -4.51
CA SER A 172 -10.86 -25.85 -4.99
C SER A 172 -11.71 -25.34 -6.15
N GLU A 173 -11.64 -26.00 -7.30
CA GLU A 173 -12.50 -25.66 -8.44
C GLU A 173 -13.99 -25.93 -8.11
N GLN A 174 -14.30 -26.95 -7.33
CA GLN A 174 -15.67 -27.27 -6.90
C GLN A 174 -16.35 -26.09 -6.18
N PHE A 175 -15.65 -25.47 -5.24
CA PHE A 175 -16.20 -24.29 -4.53
C PHE A 175 -16.26 -23.06 -5.44
N MET A 176 -15.32 -22.94 -6.37
CA MET A 176 -15.36 -21.86 -7.35
C MET A 176 -16.52 -21.99 -8.32
N GLU A 177 -16.82 -23.19 -8.81
CA GLU A 177 -17.98 -23.50 -9.66
C GLU A 177 -19.31 -23.25 -8.94
N GLY A 178 -19.36 -23.47 -7.62
CA GLY A 178 -20.50 -23.16 -6.78
C GLY A 178 -20.76 -21.66 -6.55
N THR A 179 -19.85 -20.77 -6.96
CA THR A 179 -20.06 -19.32 -6.87
C THR A 179 -21.04 -18.84 -7.94
N HIS A 180 -21.76 -17.79 -7.63
CA HIS A 180 -22.71 -17.19 -8.57
C HIS A 180 -22.03 -16.44 -9.70
N SER A 181 -22.72 -16.32 -10.83
CA SER A 181 -22.25 -15.50 -11.95
C SER A 181 -22.26 -14.00 -11.60
N LYS A 182 -21.56 -13.18 -12.38
CA LYS A 182 -21.40 -11.72 -12.15
C LYS A 182 -22.68 -10.87 -12.26
N SER A 183 -23.86 -11.44 -12.29
CA SER A 183 -25.10 -10.68 -12.49
C SER A 183 -25.47 -9.73 -11.35
N LYS A 184 -25.00 -10.00 -10.14
CA LYS A 184 -25.13 -9.14 -8.96
C LYS A 184 -23.97 -9.38 -7.97
N ASN A 185 -23.76 -8.43 -7.07
CA ASN A 185 -22.93 -8.62 -5.89
C ASN A 185 -23.78 -9.19 -4.74
N TYR A 186 -23.18 -10.02 -3.92
CA TYR A 186 -23.80 -10.68 -2.79
C TYR A 186 -23.42 -10.04 -1.45
N PHE A 187 -22.28 -9.34 -1.41
CA PHE A 187 -21.78 -8.72 -0.20
C PHE A 187 -21.96 -7.20 -0.22
N HIS A 188 -22.44 -6.67 0.90
CA HIS A 188 -22.41 -5.24 1.17
C HIS A 188 -21.01 -4.85 1.67
N TRP A 189 -20.41 -3.86 1.04
CA TRP A 189 -19.08 -3.36 1.40
C TRP A 189 -19.21 -2.06 2.19
N ASN A 190 -18.72 -2.02 3.44
CA ASN A 190 -18.99 -0.90 4.36
C ASN A 190 -18.15 0.34 4.02
N TYR A 191 -16.93 0.11 3.50
CA TYR A 191 -15.93 1.15 3.26
C TYR A 191 -15.47 1.20 1.80
N LEU A 192 -16.02 0.36 0.95
CA LEU A 192 -15.72 0.32 -0.47
C LEU A 192 -16.94 0.82 -1.23
N ASP A 193 -16.78 1.90 -1.97
CA ASP A 193 -17.85 2.41 -2.83
C ASP A 193 -18.06 1.45 -3.99
N ASN A 194 -19.14 0.70 -3.90
CA ASN A 194 -19.59 -0.18 -4.97
C ASN A 194 -21.09 -0.01 -5.16
N HIS A 195 -21.46 0.80 -6.14
CA HIS A 195 -22.87 1.09 -6.49
C HIS A 195 -23.69 -0.17 -6.84
N GLN A 196 -23.03 -1.31 -7.11
CA GLN A 196 -23.69 -2.59 -7.38
C GLN A 196 -23.83 -3.47 -6.12
N ALA A 197 -23.30 -3.04 -4.99
CA ALA A 197 -23.40 -3.80 -3.75
C ALA A 197 -24.84 -3.76 -3.21
N PRO A 198 -25.34 -4.89 -2.65
CA PRO A 198 -26.64 -4.92 -1.97
C PRO A 198 -26.59 -4.08 -0.69
N SER A 199 -27.76 -3.67 -0.18
CA SER A 199 -27.87 -2.93 1.09
C SER A 199 -27.45 -3.77 2.32
N LYS A 200 -27.42 -5.09 2.19
CA LYS A 200 -26.98 -6.07 3.18
C LYS A 200 -26.38 -7.30 2.50
N ASP A 201 -25.57 -8.05 3.25
CA ASP A 201 -25.01 -9.30 2.73
C ASP A 201 -26.11 -10.32 2.44
N ASP A 202 -26.04 -10.95 1.27
CA ASP A 202 -26.84 -12.12 0.90
C ASP A 202 -25.99 -13.36 1.22
N LEU A 203 -26.39 -14.11 2.25
CA LEU A 203 -25.64 -15.26 2.76
C LEU A 203 -26.30 -16.61 2.40
N ASP A 204 -27.19 -16.62 1.42
CA ASP A 204 -27.82 -17.85 0.91
C ASP A 204 -26.84 -18.65 0.05
N PHE A 205 -25.90 -19.32 0.71
CA PHE A 205 -24.91 -20.21 0.14
C PHE A 205 -24.98 -21.59 0.78
N PRO A 206 -24.64 -22.67 0.04
CA PRO A 206 -24.74 -24.04 0.56
C PRO A 206 -23.77 -24.34 1.71
N ASN A 207 -22.66 -23.61 1.79
CA ASN A 207 -21.63 -23.78 2.83
C ASN A 207 -20.73 -22.55 2.92
N PHE A 208 -19.91 -22.52 3.98
CA PHE A 208 -18.92 -21.45 4.23
C PHE A 208 -17.95 -21.28 3.07
N GLU A 209 -17.44 -22.36 2.53
CA GLU A 209 -16.42 -22.38 1.50
C GLU A 209 -16.91 -21.64 0.24
N THR A 210 -18.09 -21.99 -0.26
CA THR A 210 -18.69 -21.34 -1.43
C THR A 210 -18.96 -19.85 -1.16
N ALA A 211 -19.48 -19.50 0.02
CA ALA A 211 -19.69 -18.10 0.40
C ALA A 211 -18.36 -17.32 0.47
N TYR A 212 -17.32 -17.91 1.05
CA TYR A 212 -15.98 -17.32 1.13
C TYR A 212 -15.37 -17.10 -0.25
N TYR A 213 -15.51 -18.06 -1.17
CA TYR A 213 -15.06 -17.93 -2.56
C TYR A 213 -15.79 -16.80 -3.30
N GLN A 214 -17.11 -16.69 -3.11
CA GLN A 214 -17.87 -15.58 -3.68
C GLN A 214 -17.38 -14.23 -3.15
N MET A 215 -17.21 -14.12 -1.85
CA MET A 215 -16.67 -12.93 -1.19
C MET A 215 -15.28 -12.55 -1.76
N MET A 216 -14.39 -13.52 -1.85
CA MET A 216 -13.03 -13.28 -2.38
C MET A 216 -13.04 -12.87 -3.86
N LYS A 217 -13.95 -13.40 -4.65
CA LYS A 217 -14.15 -13.03 -6.06
C LYS A 217 -14.59 -11.57 -6.20
N GLU A 218 -15.55 -11.12 -5.38
CA GLU A 218 -15.99 -9.73 -5.36
C GLU A 218 -14.87 -8.79 -4.89
N LEU A 219 -14.12 -9.16 -3.85
CA LEU A 219 -12.96 -8.39 -3.39
C LEU A 219 -11.88 -8.24 -4.45
N ILE A 220 -11.61 -9.29 -5.22
CA ILE A 220 -10.65 -9.23 -6.34
C ILE A 220 -11.17 -8.31 -7.46
N ASP A 221 -12.45 -8.32 -7.77
CA ASP A 221 -13.02 -7.40 -8.77
C ASP A 221 -12.88 -5.94 -8.31
N LEU A 222 -13.13 -5.64 -7.03
CA LEU A 222 -12.90 -4.30 -6.46
C LEU A 222 -11.41 -3.92 -6.49
N LEU A 223 -10.52 -4.83 -6.15
CA LEU A 223 -9.07 -4.61 -6.20
C LEU A 223 -8.62 -4.31 -7.65
N THR A 224 -9.11 -5.07 -8.62
CA THR A 224 -8.72 -4.85 -10.03
C THR A 224 -9.20 -3.51 -10.56
N ASN A 225 -10.40 -3.06 -10.19
CA ASN A 225 -10.87 -1.72 -10.53
C ASN A 225 -9.92 -0.63 -9.99
N GLN A 226 -9.37 -0.81 -8.78
CA GLN A 226 -8.40 0.12 -8.20
C GLN A 226 -7.01 0.05 -8.86
N ILE A 227 -6.62 -1.09 -9.40
CA ILE A 227 -5.40 -1.22 -10.19
C ILE A 227 -5.56 -0.48 -11.53
N ASP A 228 -6.72 -0.61 -12.17
CA ASP A 228 -7.02 0.04 -13.46
C ASP A 228 -6.99 1.57 -13.35
N VAL A 229 -7.33 2.14 -12.18
CA VAL A 229 -7.24 3.59 -11.94
C VAL A 229 -5.81 4.12 -12.06
N ILE A 230 -4.81 3.34 -11.69
CA ILE A 230 -3.40 3.76 -11.64
C ILE A 230 -2.54 3.20 -12.77
N CYS A 231 -3.11 2.37 -13.63
CA CYS A 231 -2.35 1.65 -14.63
C CYS A 231 -3.18 1.38 -15.89
N GLU A 232 -2.92 2.13 -16.97
CA GLU A 232 -3.56 1.89 -18.28
C GLU A 232 -3.03 0.59 -18.94
N THR A 233 -1.74 0.33 -18.78
CA THR A 233 -1.09 -0.88 -19.28
C THR A 233 -0.33 -1.57 -18.15
N LEU A 234 -0.77 -2.77 -17.81
CA LEU A 234 -0.14 -3.54 -16.73
C LEU A 234 1.30 -3.95 -17.05
N PRO A 235 2.25 -3.73 -16.15
CA PRO A 235 3.60 -4.25 -16.31
C PRO A 235 3.60 -5.77 -16.17
N LYS A 236 4.70 -6.41 -16.61
CA LYS A 236 4.88 -7.87 -16.59
C LYS A 236 4.82 -8.45 -15.17
N ASN A 237 5.29 -7.71 -14.18
CA ASN A 237 5.39 -8.20 -12.80
C ASN A 237 4.36 -7.53 -11.90
N ILE A 238 3.69 -8.36 -11.07
CA ILE A 238 2.87 -7.91 -9.94
C ILE A 238 3.49 -8.51 -8.68
N TYR A 239 3.96 -7.65 -7.79
CA TYR A 239 4.44 -8.06 -6.47
C TYR A 239 3.32 -7.92 -5.44
N ILE A 240 3.24 -8.87 -4.53
CA ILE A 240 2.27 -8.86 -3.42
C ILE A 240 3.04 -9.04 -2.13
N ASP A 241 2.80 -8.14 -1.18
CA ASP A 241 3.28 -8.29 0.19
C ASP A 241 2.13 -8.15 1.21
N GLY A 242 2.45 -8.43 2.48
CA GLY A 242 1.49 -8.31 3.57
C GLY A 242 0.56 -9.51 3.72
N GLY A 243 -0.63 -9.28 4.32
CA GLY A 243 -1.48 -10.33 4.86
C GLY A 243 -2.12 -11.27 3.84
N PHE A 244 -2.23 -10.87 2.58
CA PHE A 244 -2.78 -11.73 1.52
C PHE A 244 -1.71 -12.45 0.70
N SER A 245 -0.44 -12.25 1.01
CA SER A 245 0.67 -12.84 0.25
C SER A 245 0.76 -14.38 0.34
N ASP A 246 0.13 -14.98 1.33
CA ASP A 246 0.04 -16.43 1.55
C ASP A 246 -1.39 -16.98 1.39
N ASN A 247 -2.38 -16.13 1.10
CA ASN A 247 -3.74 -16.57 0.84
C ASN A 247 -3.87 -17.19 -0.57
N LYS A 248 -3.94 -18.51 -0.64
CA LYS A 248 -3.93 -19.27 -1.91
C LYS A 248 -5.14 -18.96 -2.79
N ILE A 249 -6.30 -18.70 -2.19
CA ILE A 249 -7.52 -18.35 -2.94
C ILE A 249 -7.34 -16.98 -3.59
N PHE A 250 -6.87 -15.99 -2.83
CA PHE A 250 -6.55 -14.65 -3.32
C PHE A 250 -5.55 -14.69 -4.49
N LEU A 251 -4.43 -15.40 -4.29
CA LEU A 251 -3.37 -15.51 -5.30
C LEU A 251 -3.86 -16.19 -6.58
N THR A 252 -4.68 -17.26 -6.44
CA THR A 252 -5.21 -17.97 -7.59
C THR A 252 -6.23 -17.14 -8.36
N LEU A 253 -7.14 -16.46 -7.67
CA LEU A 253 -8.10 -15.55 -8.30
C LEU A 253 -7.40 -14.40 -9.03
N LEU A 254 -6.39 -13.80 -8.41
CA LEU A 254 -5.61 -12.74 -9.03
C LEU A 254 -4.85 -13.24 -10.27
N LYS A 255 -4.29 -14.45 -10.21
CA LYS A 255 -3.62 -15.10 -11.37
C LYS A 255 -4.59 -15.40 -12.49
N LYS A 256 -5.81 -15.85 -12.19
CA LYS A 256 -6.88 -16.04 -13.19
C LYS A 256 -7.28 -14.71 -13.84
N LYS A 257 -7.29 -13.61 -13.07
CA LYS A 257 -7.60 -12.26 -13.58
C LYS A 257 -6.47 -11.71 -14.45
N TYR A 258 -5.22 -11.98 -14.11
CA TYR A 258 -4.03 -11.50 -14.80
C TYR A 258 -3.13 -12.66 -15.29
N PRO A 259 -3.59 -13.44 -16.28
CA PRO A 259 -2.89 -14.67 -16.69
C PRO A 259 -1.54 -14.44 -17.39
N GLN A 260 -1.33 -13.22 -17.91
CA GLN A 260 -0.09 -12.85 -18.61
C GLN A 260 0.97 -12.26 -17.66
N GLN A 261 0.59 -11.88 -16.46
CA GLN A 261 1.48 -11.26 -15.48
C GLN A 261 2.18 -12.31 -14.61
N LYS A 262 3.43 -12.04 -14.26
CA LYS A 262 4.17 -12.79 -13.27
C LYS A 262 3.84 -12.30 -11.87
N ILE A 263 2.98 -13.03 -11.17
CA ILE A 263 2.61 -12.71 -9.78
C ILE A 263 3.64 -13.32 -8.85
N LYS A 264 4.24 -12.48 -8.00
CA LYS A 264 5.26 -12.87 -7.02
C LYS A 264 4.83 -12.39 -5.63
N ALA A 265 4.37 -13.32 -4.82
CA ALA A 265 4.00 -13.06 -3.43
C ALA A 265 5.19 -13.31 -2.49
N LYS A 266 5.37 -12.42 -1.52
CA LYS A 266 6.35 -12.59 -0.44
C LYS A 266 5.69 -12.24 0.88
N PRO A 267 5.77 -13.13 1.90
CA PRO A 267 5.39 -12.75 3.25
C PRO A 267 6.32 -11.61 3.70
N ALA A 268 5.82 -10.41 3.73
CA ALA A 268 6.67 -9.25 3.98
C ALA A 268 6.32 -8.58 5.31
N SER A 269 6.55 -9.28 6.43
CA SER A 269 6.56 -8.63 7.74
C SER A 269 7.70 -7.61 7.91
N PHE A 270 8.66 -7.53 6.97
CA PHE A 270 9.88 -6.74 7.10
C PHE A 270 10.21 -5.80 5.94
N ALA A 271 9.29 -5.60 4.97
CA ALA A 271 9.60 -4.77 3.79
C ALA A 271 10.04 -3.35 4.16
N CYS A 272 9.34 -2.70 5.11
CA CYS A 272 9.72 -1.36 5.59
C CYS A 272 11.10 -1.35 6.25
N ALA A 273 11.38 -2.30 7.15
CA ALA A 273 12.66 -2.38 7.84
C ALA A 273 13.81 -2.68 6.86
N MET A 274 13.57 -3.55 5.89
CA MET A 274 14.55 -3.87 4.84
C MET A 274 14.85 -2.67 3.94
N GLY A 275 13.84 -1.89 3.56
CA GLY A 275 14.03 -0.68 2.76
C GLY A 275 14.91 0.34 3.48
N VAL A 276 14.64 0.60 4.76
CA VAL A 276 15.48 1.49 5.59
C VAL A 276 16.90 0.96 5.72
N ALA A 277 17.06 -0.33 6.04
CA ALA A 277 18.38 -0.93 6.21
C ALA A 277 19.21 -0.84 4.92
N GLN A 278 18.61 -1.10 3.77
CA GLN A 278 19.27 -0.98 2.47
C GLN A 278 19.68 0.47 2.20
N LEU A 279 18.79 1.44 2.48
CA LEU A 279 19.07 2.86 2.28
C LEU A 279 20.26 3.36 3.12
N ILE A 280 20.28 3.02 4.42
CA ILE A 280 21.36 3.43 5.33
C ILE A 280 22.68 2.75 4.94
N ASN A 281 22.66 1.44 4.62
CA ASN A 281 23.88 0.69 4.29
C ASN A 281 24.52 1.17 2.97
N GLN A 282 23.75 1.59 1.98
CA GLN A 282 24.30 2.17 0.76
C GLN A 282 25.07 3.47 1.05
N ASN A 283 24.55 4.33 1.91
CA ASN A 283 25.23 5.55 2.30
C ASN A 283 26.53 5.31 3.08
N VAL A 284 26.54 4.31 3.95
CA VAL A 284 27.76 3.94 4.69
C VAL A 284 28.84 3.39 3.74
N GLN A 285 28.46 2.64 2.71
CA GLN A 285 29.41 2.13 1.69
C GLN A 285 29.95 3.24 0.74
N GLN A 286 29.22 4.32 0.53
CA GLN A 286 29.67 5.45 -0.28
C GLN A 286 30.61 6.40 0.51
N LEU A 287 30.63 6.32 1.83
CA LEU A 287 31.48 7.14 2.71
C LEU A 287 32.82 6.44 3.06
N ASN A 288 33.00 5.17 2.75
CA ASN A 288 34.22 4.38 2.86
C ASN A 288 34.85 4.14 1.49
#